data_8bf38365522da447282ed6b744a7fe2b
#
_entry.id   8bf38365522da447282ed6b744a7fe2b
#
_cell.length_a   1.000
_cell.length_b   1.000
_cell.length_c   1.000
_cell.angle_alpha   90.00
_cell.angle_beta   90.00
_cell.angle_gamma   90.00
#
_symmetry.space_group_name_H-M   'P 1'
#
loop_
_entity.id
_entity.type
_entity.pdbx_description
1 polymer ?
#
loop_
_entity_poly.entity_id
_entity_poly.type
_entity_poly.pdbx_seq_one_letter_code
_entity_poly.pdbx_strand_id
1 'polypeptide(L)'
;MTKDEELKNWIEQYSGPLLKKALYLLSDKEDAQDVVQDVFLAAYSAYDSFEGKSQPLTWLMAILQRKVADFYRKKYKSEPYVRLDHFFDETGSWKRNDVLKSWDGSDTGDELLDNNDFNKTLEECIEELPARWKILLKMYYIEEKKAPEVSQELNVSATNLWKILQRTRMQLRECLEFNWFSRV
;
A
#
# COMPACT_ATOMS: atom_id res chain seq x y z
N MET A 1 -1.88 21.27 -32.16
CA MET A 1 -2.35 21.37 -30.77
C MET A 1 -1.18 21.86 -29.94
N THR A 2 -1.37 22.89 -29.15
CA THR A 2 -0.28 23.39 -28.30
C THR A 2 -0.12 22.46 -27.07
N LYS A 3 1.06 22.49 -26.44
CA LYS A 3 1.34 21.76 -25.20
C LYS A 3 0.25 21.99 -24.14
N ASP A 4 -0.18 23.23 -23.99
CA ASP A 4 -1.17 23.61 -22.99
C ASP A 4 -2.57 23.04 -23.33
N GLU A 5 -2.96 23.02 -24.60
CA GLU A 5 -4.23 22.43 -25.04
C GLU A 5 -4.24 20.91 -24.83
N GLU A 6 -3.15 20.24 -25.12
CA GLU A 6 -3.04 18.80 -24.97
C GLU A 6 -3.05 18.40 -23.49
N LEU A 7 -2.31 19.10 -22.64
CA LEU A 7 -2.32 18.84 -21.20
C LEU A 7 -3.66 19.16 -20.54
N LYS A 8 -4.36 20.21 -21.01
CA LYS A 8 -5.72 20.48 -20.55
C LYS A 8 -6.66 19.33 -20.88
N ASN A 9 -6.59 18.77 -22.08
CA ASN A 9 -7.36 17.59 -22.46
C ASN A 9 -7.00 16.38 -21.59
N TRP A 10 -5.73 16.18 -21.27
CA TRP A 10 -5.30 15.09 -20.37
C TRP A 10 -5.83 15.27 -18.95
N ILE A 11 -5.87 16.50 -18.42
CA ILE A 11 -6.45 16.78 -17.11
C ILE A 11 -7.94 16.42 -17.13
N GLU A 12 -8.71 16.87 -18.12
CA GLU A 12 -10.14 16.59 -18.22
C GLU A 12 -10.41 15.07 -18.37
N GLN A 13 -9.60 14.36 -19.16
CA GLN A 13 -9.82 12.95 -19.48
C GLN A 13 -9.30 12.01 -18.40
N TYR A 14 -8.16 12.30 -17.76
CA TYR A 14 -7.42 11.35 -16.93
C TYR A 14 -7.41 11.66 -15.43
N SER A 15 -7.94 12.82 -14.98
CA SER A 15 -8.01 13.14 -13.54
C SER A 15 -8.81 12.10 -12.76
N GLY A 16 -9.93 11.63 -13.28
CA GLY A 16 -10.77 10.62 -12.61
C GLY A 16 -10.04 9.29 -12.38
N PRO A 17 -9.50 8.65 -13.43
CA PRO A 17 -8.71 7.42 -13.30
C PRO A 17 -7.49 7.57 -12.39
N LEU A 18 -6.76 8.68 -12.47
CA LEU A 18 -5.60 8.96 -11.61
C LEU A 18 -6.02 9.12 -10.15
N LEU A 19 -7.09 9.89 -9.89
CA LEU A 19 -7.61 10.09 -8.53
C LEU A 19 -8.09 8.78 -7.92
N LYS A 20 -8.81 7.94 -8.69
CA LYS A 20 -9.24 6.62 -8.23
C LYS A 20 -8.06 5.75 -7.81
N LYS A 21 -6.99 5.73 -8.61
CA LYS A 21 -5.77 4.96 -8.27
C LYS A 21 -5.03 5.58 -7.09
N ALA A 22 -4.94 6.90 -7.00
CA ALA A 22 -4.31 7.60 -5.88
C ALA A 22 -5.06 7.34 -4.56
N LEU A 23 -6.41 7.41 -4.56
CA LEU A 23 -7.24 7.08 -3.40
C LEU A 23 -7.03 5.65 -2.93
N TYR A 24 -6.97 4.71 -3.86
CA TYR A 24 -6.69 3.31 -3.55
C TYR A 24 -5.32 3.13 -2.86
N LEU A 25 -4.30 3.86 -3.34
CA LEU A 25 -2.94 3.75 -2.82
C LEU A 25 -2.74 4.51 -1.50
N LEU A 26 -3.35 5.69 -1.34
CA LEU A 26 -3.09 6.60 -0.22
C LEU A 26 -4.14 6.52 0.89
N SER A 27 -5.34 6.02 0.58
CA SER A 27 -6.50 5.91 1.49
C SER A 27 -7.01 7.24 2.08
N ASP A 28 -6.37 8.36 1.76
CA ASP A 28 -6.75 9.71 2.17
C ASP A 28 -7.08 10.57 0.95
N LYS A 29 -8.18 11.31 1.00
CA LYS A 29 -8.68 12.07 -0.14
C LYS A 29 -7.85 13.32 -0.44
N GLU A 30 -7.42 14.02 0.59
CA GLU A 30 -6.61 15.25 0.43
C GLU A 30 -5.24 14.89 -0.11
N ASP A 31 -4.58 13.91 0.51
CA ASP A 31 -3.30 13.37 0.03
C ASP A 31 -3.37 12.87 -1.42
N ALA A 32 -4.48 12.19 -1.79
CA ALA A 32 -4.67 11.70 -3.15
C ALA A 32 -4.86 12.84 -4.16
N GLN A 33 -5.59 13.88 -3.80
CA GLN A 33 -5.77 15.06 -4.66
C GLN A 33 -4.46 15.81 -4.86
N ASP A 34 -3.69 16.02 -3.80
CA ASP A 34 -2.39 16.69 -3.86
C ASP A 34 -1.40 15.92 -4.74
N VAL A 35 -1.35 14.60 -4.59
CA VAL A 35 -0.48 13.76 -5.43
C VAL A 35 -0.90 13.81 -6.89
N VAL A 36 -2.19 13.83 -7.21
CA VAL A 36 -2.67 13.95 -8.60
C VAL A 36 -2.33 15.30 -9.20
N GLN A 37 -2.43 16.40 -8.43
CA GLN A 37 -1.95 17.73 -8.87
C GLN A 37 -0.45 17.68 -9.17
N ASP A 38 0.34 17.09 -8.28
CA ASP A 38 1.78 16.90 -8.46
C ASP A 38 2.13 16.06 -9.71
N VAL A 39 1.28 15.09 -10.08
CA VAL A 39 1.43 14.32 -11.32
C VAL A 39 1.31 15.21 -12.54
N PHE A 40 0.27 16.06 -12.61
CA PHE A 40 0.09 16.95 -13.76
C PHE A 40 1.15 18.05 -13.84
N LEU A 41 1.62 18.58 -12.71
CA LEU A 41 2.76 19.51 -12.68
C LEU A 41 4.05 18.85 -13.17
N ALA A 42 4.31 17.61 -12.77
CA ALA A 42 5.45 16.85 -13.27
C ALA A 42 5.31 16.51 -14.75
N ALA A 43 4.10 16.15 -15.21
CA ALA A 43 3.81 15.89 -16.60
C ALA A 43 4.02 17.16 -17.46
N TYR A 44 3.58 18.32 -16.97
CA TYR A 44 3.84 19.59 -17.64
C TYR A 44 5.34 19.85 -17.82
N SER A 45 6.11 19.66 -16.74
CA SER A 45 7.56 19.90 -16.77
C SER A 45 8.31 18.91 -17.64
N ALA A 46 7.84 17.66 -17.73
CA ALA A 46 8.48 16.58 -18.49
C ALA A 46 7.83 16.33 -19.85
N TYR A 47 6.90 17.20 -20.31
CA TYR A 47 6.13 16.98 -21.52
C TYR A 47 7.01 16.76 -22.76
N ASP A 48 8.08 17.54 -22.91
CA ASP A 48 8.97 17.45 -24.06
C ASP A 48 9.73 16.11 -24.12
N SER A 49 9.75 15.36 -23.00
CA SER A 49 10.30 13.99 -22.94
C SER A 49 9.28 12.90 -23.26
N PHE A 50 8.00 13.25 -23.42
CA PHE A 50 6.96 12.32 -23.82
C PHE A 50 7.04 12.06 -25.32
N GLU A 51 7.67 10.96 -25.68
CA GLU A 51 7.92 10.59 -27.10
C GLU A 51 6.70 9.93 -27.77
N GLY A 52 5.53 9.87 -27.12
CA GLY A 52 4.33 9.22 -27.66
C GLY A 52 4.44 7.70 -27.84
N LYS A 53 5.45 7.06 -27.26
CA LYS A 53 5.66 5.60 -27.34
C LYS A 53 4.65 4.80 -26.52
N SER A 54 3.92 5.44 -25.62
CA SER A 54 2.85 4.84 -24.83
C SER A 54 1.61 5.71 -24.84
N GLN A 55 0.48 5.15 -24.39
CA GLN A 55 -0.72 5.95 -24.15
C GLN A 55 -0.44 6.99 -23.06
N PRO A 56 -0.97 8.21 -23.17
CA PRO A 56 -0.76 9.26 -22.16
C PRO A 56 -1.13 8.81 -20.74
N LEU A 57 -2.23 8.08 -20.60
CA LEU A 57 -2.65 7.54 -19.29
C LEU A 57 -1.59 6.62 -18.69
N THR A 58 -0.96 5.75 -19.48
CA THR A 58 0.10 4.85 -19.01
C THR A 58 1.31 5.63 -18.49
N TRP A 59 1.69 6.68 -19.21
CA TRP A 59 2.79 7.55 -18.81
C TRP A 59 2.47 8.33 -17.52
N LEU A 60 1.25 8.90 -17.43
CA LEU A 60 0.78 9.57 -16.23
C LEU A 60 0.68 8.63 -15.01
N MET A 61 0.27 7.38 -15.21
CA MET A 61 0.26 6.35 -14.15
C MET A 61 1.68 6.03 -13.64
N ALA A 62 2.67 6.00 -14.52
CA ALA A 62 4.07 5.83 -14.12
C ALA A 62 4.58 7.02 -13.28
N ILE A 63 4.16 8.25 -13.62
CA ILE A 63 4.45 9.44 -12.82
C ILE A 63 3.74 9.34 -11.47
N LEU A 64 2.46 8.94 -11.45
CA LEU A 64 1.69 8.75 -10.22
C LEU A 64 2.39 7.79 -9.25
N GLN A 65 2.84 6.64 -9.73
CA GLN A 65 3.54 5.66 -8.90
C GLN A 65 4.80 6.25 -8.24
N ARG A 66 5.59 7.01 -8.99
CA ARG A 66 6.77 7.71 -8.45
C ARG A 66 6.38 8.75 -7.41
N LYS A 67 5.33 9.54 -7.66
CA LYS A 67 4.84 10.56 -6.73
C LYS A 67 4.29 9.96 -5.45
N VAL A 68 3.56 8.84 -5.53
CA VAL A 68 3.11 8.07 -4.36
C VAL A 68 4.30 7.55 -3.55
N ALA A 69 5.33 7.01 -4.21
CA ALA A 69 6.55 6.57 -3.53
C ALA A 69 7.28 7.72 -2.83
N ASP A 70 7.35 8.89 -3.47
CA ASP A 70 7.94 10.09 -2.89
C ASP A 70 7.13 10.64 -1.71
N PHE A 71 5.79 10.61 -1.83
CA PHE A 71 4.88 10.98 -0.75
C PHE A 71 5.12 10.10 0.49
N TYR A 72 5.16 8.78 0.32
CA TYR A 72 5.45 7.86 1.43
C TYR A 72 6.85 8.08 2.01
N ARG A 73 7.83 8.35 1.18
CA ARG A 73 9.20 8.65 1.63
C ARG A 73 9.27 9.91 2.50
N LYS A 74 8.53 10.95 2.14
CA LYS A 74 8.48 12.22 2.88
C LYS A 74 7.66 12.11 4.16
N LYS A 75 6.42 11.63 4.06
CA LYS A 75 5.46 11.58 5.16
C LYS A 75 5.92 10.65 6.29
N TYR A 76 6.57 9.54 5.94
CA TYR A 76 6.96 8.50 6.90
C TYR A 76 8.46 8.40 7.18
N LYS A 77 9.23 9.41 6.77
CA LYS A 77 10.67 9.49 7.11
C LYS A 77 10.90 9.55 8.62
N SER A 78 9.92 10.05 9.36
CA SER A 78 9.94 10.24 10.83
C SER A 78 8.85 9.45 11.56
N GLU A 79 8.20 8.47 10.91
CA GLU A 79 7.26 7.63 11.65
C GLU A 79 7.97 6.95 12.83
N PRO A 80 7.38 7.03 14.03
CA PRO A 80 7.90 6.25 15.12
C PRO A 80 7.88 4.78 14.69
N TYR A 81 9.03 4.15 14.82
CA TYR A 81 9.19 2.71 14.64
C TYR A 81 8.08 2.02 15.43
N VAL A 82 7.15 1.34 14.73
CA VAL A 82 6.13 0.55 15.41
C VAL A 82 6.89 -0.47 16.24
N ARG A 83 6.88 -0.27 17.55
CA ARG A 83 7.59 -1.14 18.48
C ARG A 83 6.91 -2.50 18.43
N LEU A 84 7.59 -3.44 17.82
CA LEU A 84 7.23 -4.86 17.85
C LEU A 84 8.03 -5.59 18.94
N ASP A 85 8.64 -4.82 19.85
CA ASP A 85 9.48 -5.35 20.92
C ASP A 85 8.71 -6.32 21.84
N HIS A 86 7.39 -6.18 21.89
CA HIS A 86 6.53 -7.10 22.64
C HIS A 86 6.41 -8.50 22.01
N PHE A 87 6.71 -8.63 20.68
CA PHE A 87 6.73 -9.92 20.00
C PHE A 87 8.09 -10.63 20.07
N PHE A 88 9.15 -9.89 20.37
CA PHE A 88 10.52 -10.42 20.36
C PHE A 88 11.14 -10.31 21.76
N ASP A 89 11.97 -11.28 22.11
CA ASP A 89 12.81 -11.20 23.28
C ASP A 89 14.08 -10.36 23.01
N GLU A 90 14.92 -10.21 24.02
CA GLU A 90 16.17 -9.43 23.95
C GLU A 90 17.15 -9.99 22.92
N THR A 91 17.00 -11.25 22.53
CA THR A 91 17.82 -11.91 21.49
C THR A 91 17.27 -11.74 20.08
N GLY A 92 16.09 -11.11 19.93
CA GLY A 92 15.38 -10.97 18.66
C GLY A 92 14.59 -12.23 18.28
N SER A 93 14.46 -13.19 19.18
CA SER A 93 13.64 -14.40 19.00
C SER A 93 12.20 -14.15 19.42
N TRP A 94 11.25 -14.91 18.85
CA TRP A 94 9.82 -14.78 19.15
C TRP A 94 9.50 -15.13 20.61
N LYS A 95 8.84 -14.23 21.33
CA LYS A 95 8.40 -14.48 22.72
C LYS A 95 7.28 -15.50 22.84
N ARG A 96 6.48 -15.72 21.78
CA ARG A 96 5.27 -16.54 21.80
C ARG A 96 5.23 -17.49 20.61
N ASN A 97 5.75 -18.69 20.79
CA ASN A 97 5.61 -19.80 19.83
C ASN A 97 4.19 -20.41 19.82
N ASP A 98 3.40 -20.19 20.87
CA ASP A 98 2.04 -20.69 21.05
C ASP A 98 1.04 -20.03 20.10
N VAL A 99 1.20 -18.73 19.84
CA VAL A 99 0.33 -17.96 18.92
C VAL A 99 0.44 -18.49 17.48
N LEU A 100 1.59 -19.03 17.06
CA LEU A 100 1.77 -19.61 15.74
C LEU A 100 1.17 -21.03 15.61
N LYS A 101 1.09 -21.77 16.72
CA LYS A 101 0.60 -23.16 16.74
C LYS A 101 -0.92 -23.28 16.64
N SER A 102 -1.67 -22.28 17.11
CA SER A 102 -3.14 -22.33 17.10
C SER A 102 -3.77 -22.14 15.72
N TRP A 103 -2.98 -21.72 14.74
CA TRP A 103 -3.44 -21.56 13.34
C TRP A 103 -2.99 -22.70 12.44
N ASP A 104 -2.20 -23.63 12.95
CA ASP A 104 -1.80 -24.85 12.22
C ASP A 104 -2.96 -25.86 12.26
N GLY A 105 -3.78 -25.88 11.25
CA GLY A 105 -4.57 -27.03 10.91
C GLY A 105 -6.08 -26.97 11.10
N SER A 106 -6.72 -25.81 11.13
CA SER A 106 -8.15 -25.77 10.86
C SER A 106 -8.40 -25.37 9.41
N ASP A 107 -9.07 -26.22 8.67
CA ASP A 107 -9.64 -26.02 7.33
C ASP A 107 -10.69 -24.88 7.26
N THR A 108 -10.70 -23.97 8.25
CA THR A 108 -11.70 -22.92 8.43
C THR A 108 -11.37 -21.63 7.69
N GLY A 109 -10.25 -21.57 6.95
CA GLY A 109 -9.82 -20.34 6.27
C GLY A 109 -10.83 -19.87 5.22
N ASP A 110 -11.34 -20.77 4.41
CA ASP A 110 -12.30 -20.45 3.36
C ASP A 110 -13.66 -20.05 3.94
N GLU A 111 -14.12 -20.72 5.02
CA GLU A 111 -15.36 -20.38 5.71
C GLU A 111 -15.30 -19.01 6.40
N LEU A 112 -14.13 -18.62 6.92
CA LEU A 112 -13.94 -17.29 7.51
C LEU A 112 -14.01 -16.17 6.46
N LEU A 113 -13.44 -16.39 5.27
CA LEU A 113 -13.46 -15.40 4.18
C LEU A 113 -14.87 -15.19 3.60
N ASP A 114 -15.77 -16.14 3.76
CA ASP A 114 -17.19 -16.00 3.40
C ASP A 114 -18.02 -15.27 4.47
N ASN A 115 -17.43 -15.00 5.64
CA ASN A 115 -18.12 -14.31 6.73
C ASN A 115 -17.95 -12.80 6.62
N ASN A 116 -19.06 -12.08 6.39
CA ASN A 116 -19.07 -10.63 6.24
C ASN A 116 -18.57 -9.86 7.48
N ASP A 117 -18.87 -10.36 8.68
CA ASP A 117 -18.43 -9.70 9.93
C ASP A 117 -16.93 -9.90 10.15
N PHE A 118 -16.39 -11.07 9.78
CA PHE A 118 -14.96 -11.32 9.76
C PHE A 118 -14.25 -10.38 8.78
N ASN A 119 -14.75 -10.29 7.55
CA ASN A 119 -14.18 -9.42 6.52
C ASN A 119 -14.16 -7.95 6.95
N LYS A 120 -15.24 -7.48 7.61
CA LYS A 120 -15.28 -6.14 8.18
C LYS A 120 -14.22 -5.94 9.26
N THR A 121 -14.08 -6.89 10.19
CA THR A 121 -13.04 -6.84 11.23
C THR A 121 -11.64 -6.86 10.61
N LEU A 122 -11.42 -7.66 9.57
CA LEU A 122 -10.16 -7.70 8.84
C LEU A 122 -9.85 -6.35 8.16
N GLU A 123 -10.84 -5.72 7.51
CA GLU A 123 -10.70 -4.39 6.92
C GLU A 123 -10.34 -3.33 7.97
N GLU A 124 -11.01 -3.35 9.12
CA GLU A 124 -10.70 -2.46 10.25
C GLU A 124 -9.25 -2.66 10.73
N CYS A 125 -8.81 -3.91 10.89
CA CYS A 125 -7.43 -4.22 11.24
C CYS A 125 -6.40 -3.77 10.17
N ILE A 126 -6.76 -3.84 8.89
CA ILE A 126 -5.91 -3.34 7.80
C ILE A 126 -5.82 -1.81 7.86
N GLU A 127 -6.92 -1.12 8.18
CA GLU A 127 -6.92 0.34 8.27
C GLU A 127 -6.08 0.87 9.46
N GLU A 128 -5.90 0.11 10.52
CA GLU A 128 -5.02 0.44 11.64
C GLU A 128 -3.52 0.27 11.33
N LEU A 129 -3.17 -0.41 10.24
CA LEU A 129 -1.77 -0.57 9.85
C LEU A 129 -1.14 0.78 9.46
N PRO A 130 0.18 0.95 9.70
CA PRO A 130 0.92 2.06 9.14
C PRO A 130 0.71 2.15 7.62
N ALA A 131 0.51 3.34 7.09
CA ALA A 131 0.13 3.54 5.69
C ALA A 131 1.11 2.90 4.69
N ARG A 132 2.43 2.93 5.01
CA ARG A 132 3.45 2.25 4.22
C ARG A 132 3.26 0.73 4.20
N TRP A 133 2.78 0.14 5.28
CA TRP A 133 2.53 -1.30 5.35
C TRP A 133 1.26 -1.67 4.59
N LYS A 134 0.22 -0.83 4.69
CA LYS A 134 -1.02 -1.00 3.91
C LYS A 134 -0.76 -1.05 2.40
N ILE A 135 0.05 -0.11 1.88
CA ILE A 135 0.35 -0.11 0.44
C ILE A 135 1.15 -1.34 0.02
N LEU A 136 2.15 -1.74 0.80
CA LEU A 136 2.93 -2.96 0.53
C LEU A 136 2.05 -4.21 0.55
N LEU A 137 1.13 -4.29 1.53
CA LEU A 137 0.15 -5.38 1.62
C LEU A 137 -0.77 -5.40 0.40
N LYS A 138 -1.33 -4.24 0.04
CA LYS A 138 -2.23 -4.12 -1.13
C LYS A 138 -1.53 -4.51 -2.42
N MET A 139 -0.33 -4.00 -2.67
CA MET A 139 0.42 -4.31 -3.90
C MET A 139 0.82 -5.78 -3.99
N TYR A 140 1.25 -6.36 -2.88
CA TYR A 140 1.77 -7.73 -2.88
C TYR A 140 0.66 -8.79 -2.85
N TYR A 141 -0.38 -8.63 -2.00
CA TYR A 141 -1.43 -9.64 -1.82
C TYR A 141 -2.69 -9.38 -2.64
N ILE A 142 -3.07 -8.13 -2.89
CA ILE A 142 -4.32 -7.81 -3.58
C ILE A 142 -4.07 -7.58 -5.08
N GLU A 143 -3.01 -6.85 -5.43
CA GLU A 143 -2.60 -6.65 -6.84
C GLU A 143 -1.71 -7.80 -7.36
N GLU A 144 -1.35 -8.76 -6.52
CA GLU A 144 -0.50 -9.93 -6.85
C GLU A 144 0.82 -9.56 -7.55
N LYS A 145 1.35 -8.38 -7.27
CA LYS A 145 2.61 -7.93 -7.85
C LYS A 145 3.78 -8.73 -7.32
N LYS A 146 4.74 -9.00 -8.18
CA LYS A 146 5.98 -9.69 -7.78
C LYS A 146 6.82 -8.82 -6.84
N ALA A 147 7.49 -9.44 -5.87
CA ALA A 147 8.32 -8.73 -4.90
C ALA A 147 9.35 -7.76 -5.51
N PRO A 148 10.04 -8.07 -6.64
CA PRO A 148 10.93 -7.12 -7.31
C PRO A 148 10.19 -5.87 -7.83
N GLU A 149 8.98 -6.02 -8.37
CA GLU A 149 8.16 -4.90 -8.86
C GLU A 149 7.76 -3.98 -7.73
N VAL A 150 7.25 -4.54 -6.63
CA VAL A 150 6.89 -3.78 -5.42
C VAL A 150 8.12 -3.07 -4.85
N SER A 151 9.27 -3.75 -4.79
CA SER A 151 10.53 -3.18 -4.32
C SER A 151 10.96 -1.99 -5.16
N GLN A 152 10.84 -2.09 -6.48
CA GLN A 152 11.21 -1.03 -7.41
C GLN A 152 10.23 0.15 -7.32
N GLU A 153 8.91 -0.11 -7.34
CA GLU A 153 7.88 0.93 -7.32
C GLU A 153 7.93 1.78 -6.04
N LEU A 154 8.15 1.15 -4.90
CA LEU A 154 8.18 1.83 -3.61
C LEU A 154 9.59 2.16 -3.11
N ASN A 155 10.61 1.89 -3.94
CA ASN A 155 12.02 2.11 -3.60
C ASN A 155 12.40 1.55 -2.23
N VAL A 156 12.05 0.29 -2.00
CA VAL A 156 12.42 -0.50 -0.81
C VAL A 156 13.33 -1.65 -1.24
N SER A 157 14.30 -2.00 -0.40
CA SER A 157 15.09 -3.21 -0.68
C SER A 157 14.21 -4.46 -0.51
N ALA A 158 14.53 -5.54 -1.24
CA ALA A 158 13.83 -6.82 -1.10
C ALA A 158 13.83 -7.32 0.35
N THR A 159 14.96 -7.19 1.05
CA THR A 159 15.06 -7.57 2.48
C THR A 159 14.11 -6.76 3.35
N ASN A 160 13.99 -5.44 3.10
CA ASN A 160 13.10 -4.58 3.87
C ASN A 160 11.63 -4.86 3.53
N LEU A 161 11.32 -5.13 2.26
CA LEU A 161 9.98 -5.56 1.82
C LEU A 161 9.53 -6.79 2.63
N TRP A 162 10.35 -7.84 2.67
CA TRP A 162 10.00 -9.06 3.39
C TRP A 162 9.84 -8.84 4.89
N LYS A 163 10.69 -8.01 5.51
CA LYS A 163 10.56 -7.62 6.92
C LYS A 163 9.23 -6.89 7.18
N ILE A 164 8.85 -5.96 6.31
CA ILE A 164 7.59 -5.22 6.46
C ILE A 164 6.40 -6.17 6.28
N LEU A 165 6.38 -7.00 5.24
CA LEU A 165 5.30 -7.97 5.01
C LEU A 165 5.14 -8.96 6.19
N GLN A 166 6.25 -9.41 6.76
CA GLN A 166 6.23 -10.26 7.95
C GLN A 166 5.61 -9.51 9.13
N ARG A 167 6.05 -8.29 9.42
CA ARG A 167 5.51 -7.45 10.49
C ARG A 167 4.04 -7.13 10.29
N THR A 168 3.63 -6.85 9.06
CA THR A 168 2.23 -6.61 8.69
C THR A 168 1.35 -7.81 9.05
N ARG A 169 1.77 -9.02 8.67
CA ARG A 169 1.04 -10.25 9.03
C ARG A 169 0.92 -10.45 10.54
N MET A 170 1.99 -10.12 11.28
CA MET A 170 1.97 -10.21 12.74
C MET A 170 0.99 -9.24 13.37
N GLN A 171 1.01 -8.00 12.92
CA GLN A 171 0.11 -6.96 13.42
C GLN A 171 -1.36 -7.30 13.12
N LEU A 172 -1.65 -7.76 11.89
CA LEU A 172 -2.99 -8.21 11.52
C LEU A 172 -3.44 -9.39 12.38
N ARG A 173 -2.55 -10.34 12.64
CA ARG A 173 -2.87 -11.48 13.49
C ARG A 173 -3.22 -11.05 14.91
N GLU A 174 -2.43 -10.17 15.52
CA GLU A 174 -2.72 -9.65 16.87
C GLU A 174 -4.06 -8.92 16.92
N CYS A 175 -4.32 -8.08 15.92
CA CYS A 175 -5.60 -7.36 15.81
C CYS A 175 -6.78 -8.32 15.68
N LEU A 176 -6.69 -9.33 14.82
CA LEU A 176 -7.74 -10.33 14.63
C LEU A 176 -7.91 -11.22 15.87
N GLU A 177 -6.82 -11.61 16.54
CA GLU A 177 -6.87 -12.37 17.78
C GLU A 177 -7.69 -11.61 18.84
N PHE A 178 -7.44 -10.31 18.98
CA PHE A 178 -8.15 -9.47 19.93
C PHE A 178 -9.58 -9.16 19.53
N ASN A 179 -9.83 -8.81 18.27
CA ASN A 179 -11.11 -8.26 17.81
C ASN A 179 -12.08 -9.33 17.31
N TRP A 180 -11.60 -10.51 16.94
CA TRP A 180 -12.42 -11.61 16.42
C TRP A 180 -12.35 -12.84 17.32
N PHE A 181 -11.18 -13.47 17.44
CA PHE A 181 -11.05 -14.77 18.11
C PHE A 181 -11.21 -14.72 19.65
N SER A 182 -10.88 -13.60 20.30
CA SER A 182 -11.06 -13.45 21.76
C SER A 182 -12.49 -13.06 22.17
N ARG A 183 -13.38 -12.80 21.20
CA ARG A 183 -14.78 -12.45 21.46
C ARG A 183 -15.73 -13.65 21.33
N VAL A 184 -15.24 -14.83 20.98
CA VAL A 184 -16.00 -16.07 20.82
C VAL A 184 -15.96 -16.87 22.10
#